data_1ae4916fa344e2d87e8d10b4a2d758c2
#
_entry.id   1ae4916fa344e2d87e8d10b4a2d758c2
#
_cell.length_a   1.000
_cell.length_b   1.000
_cell.length_c   1.000
_cell.angle_alpha   90.00
_cell.angle_beta   90.00
_cell.angle_gamma   90.00
#
_symmetry.space_group_name_H-M   'P 1'
#
loop_
_entity.id
_entity.type
_entity.pdbx_description
1 polymer ?
#
loop_
_entity_poly.entity_id
_entity_poly.type
_entity_poly.pdbx_seq_one_letter_code
_entity_poly.pdbx_strand_id
1 'polypeptide(L)'
;MIKAGAIIAIGAIMVSIAIAMYFYDQYQPNFSYAEAGEPIQVGPVRYIVEYDGTHEGDEDTVPENIFVKIRIKATNLSDEDTRMSGGQFYIVDENDKKIQPVYGDFSDEDLLDYYLEPNKESTWTTQFDVPFDESKQWKIGIKPTKVQSSLDIGVICLLNC
;
A
#
# COMPACT_ATOMS: atom_id res chain seq x y z
N MET A 1 -3.15 -54.91 12.21
CA MET A 1 -4.44 -54.26 12.56
C MET A 1 -4.18 -52.82 13.00
N ILE A 2 -4.66 -51.86 12.24
CA ILE A 2 -4.58 -50.41 12.63
C ILE A 2 -5.53 -50.20 13.81
N LYS A 3 -5.00 -49.73 14.94
CA LYS A 3 -5.82 -49.47 16.15
C LYS A 3 -6.79 -48.30 15.85
N ALA A 4 -8.03 -48.35 16.31
CA ALA A 4 -9.04 -47.33 16.10
C ALA A 4 -8.57 -45.91 16.45
N GLY A 5 -7.70 -45.76 17.47
CA GLY A 5 -7.09 -44.48 17.84
C GLY A 5 -6.20 -43.89 16.73
N ALA A 6 -5.53 -44.70 15.93
CA ALA A 6 -4.72 -44.18 14.82
C ALA A 6 -5.60 -43.61 13.69
N ILE A 7 -6.73 -44.22 13.42
CA ILE A 7 -7.68 -43.72 12.41
C ILE A 7 -8.26 -42.39 12.84
N ILE A 8 -8.63 -42.25 14.11
CA ILE A 8 -9.16 -40.98 14.67
C ILE A 8 -8.09 -39.87 14.61
N ALA A 9 -6.84 -40.21 14.97
CA ALA A 9 -5.76 -39.23 14.92
C ALA A 9 -5.48 -38.74 13.47
N ILE A 10 -5.46 -39.64 12.50
CA ILE A 10 -5.29 -39.29 11.08
C ILE A 10 -6.44 -38.39 10.61
N GLY A 11 -7.70 -38.76 10.97
CA GLY A 11 -8.87 -37.94 10.64
C GLY A 11 -8.79 -36.51 11.21
N ALA A 12 -8.38 -36.39 12.47
CA ALA A 12 -8.21 -35.09 13.11
C ALA A 12 -7.13 -34.22 12.43
N ILE A 13 -6.01 -34.83 12.04
CA ILE A 13 -4.93 -34.14 11.32
C ILE A 13 -5.43 -33.64 9.95
N MET A 14 -6.14 -34.49 9.19
CA MET A 14 -6.68 -34.11 7.88
C MET A 14 -7.67 -32.94 7.98
N VAL A 15 -8.56 -32.95 8.96
CA VAL A 15 -9.51 -31.85 9.21
C VAL A 15 -8.75 -30.56 9.60
N SER A 16 -7.75 -30.66 10.47
CA SER A 16 -6.93 -29.50 10.85
C SER A 16 -6.19 -28.88 9.67
N ILE A 17 -5.63 -29.70 8.78
CA ILE A 17 -4.97 -29.23 7.56
C ILE A 17 -5.97 -28.54 6.63
N ALA A 18 -7.16 -29.13 6.43
CA ALA A 18 -8.20 -28.54 5.58
C ALA A 18 -8.67 -27.17 6.11
N ILE A 19 -8.85 -27.06 7.41
CA ILE A 19 -9.20 -25.79 8.07
C ILE A 19 -8.06 -24.79 7.90
N ALA A 20 -6.81 -25.18 8.12
CA ALA A 20 -5.66 -24.30 7.98
C ALA A 20 -5.50 -23.81 6.53
N MET A 21 -5.69 -24.69 5.53
CA MET A 21 -5.67 -24.30 4.11
C MET A 21 -6.80 -23.33 3.75
N TYR A 22 -8.02 -23.56 4.27
CA TYR A 22 -9.14 -22.68 4.04
C TYR A 22 -8.88 -21.25 4.58
N PHE A 23 -8.36 -21.15 5.82
CA PHE A 23 -7.99 -19.85 6.37
C PHE A 23 -6.80 -19.22 5.64
N TYR A 24 -5.81 -20.01 5.27
CA TYR A 24 -4.67 -19.50 4.50
C TYR A 24 -5.12 -18.84 3.20
N ASP A 25 -6.01 -19.49 2.44
CA ASP A 25 -6.54 -18.95 1.19
C ASP A 25 -7.38 -17.69 1.39
N GLN A 26 -8.20 -17.64 2.44
CA GLN A 26 -9.02 -16.45 2.77
C GLN A 26 -8.21 -15.23 3.22
N TYR A 27 -7.01 -15.42 3.78
CA TYR A 27 -6.18 -14.33 4.30
C TYR A 27 -5.02 -13.96 3.36
N GLN A 28 -5.03 -14.45 2.12
CA GLN A 28 -4.07 -14.01 1.12
C GLN A 28 -4.39 -12.56 0.67
N PRO A 29 -3.36 -11.69 0.60
CA PRO A 29 -3.57 -10.37 0.02
C PRO A 29 -3.83 -10.47 -1.49
N ASN A 30 -4.80 -9.71 -1.97
CA ASN A 30 -5.04 -9.54 -3.39
C ASN A 30 -4.16 -8.40 -3.92
N PHE A 31 -3.33 -8.69 -4.93
CA PHE A 31 -2.52 -7.67 -5.58
C PHE A 31 -3.21 -7.16 -6.84
N SER A 32 -3.36 -5.85 -6.94
CA SER A 32 -3.78 -5.14 -8.13
C SER A 32 -2.64 -4.29 -8.67
N TYR A 33 -2.52 -4.17 -9.99
CA TYR A 33 -1.45 -3.44 -10.65
C TYR A 33 -2.00 -2.36 -11.56
N ALA A 34 -1.34 -1.20 -11.61
CA ALA A 34 -1.66 -0.09 -12.49
C ALA A 34 -0.39 0.68 -12.87
N GLU A 35 -0.45 1.49 -13.91
CA GLU A 35 0.59 2.46 -14.26
C GLU A 35 0.35 3.79 -13.52
N ALA A 36 1.38 4.64 -13.43
CA ALA A 36 1.26 5.98 -12.88
C ALA A 36 0.18 6.78 -13.64
N GLY A 37 -0.71 7.43 -12.91
CA GLY A 37 -1.85 8.17 -13.45
C GLY A 37 -3.08 7.32 -13.76
N GLU A 38 -3.00 5.99 -13.67
CA GLU A 38 -4.16 5.11 -13.81
C GLU A 38 -4.85 4.87 -12.46
N PRO A 39 -6.19 4.70 -12.46
CA PRO A 39 -6.92 4.43 -11.23
C PRO A 39 -6.71 2.99 -10.76
N ILE A 40 -6.47 2.82 -9.46
CA ILE A 40 -6.40 1.53 -8.78
C ILE A 40 -7.29 1.55 -7.54
N GLN A 41 -8.00 0.45 -7.27
CA GLN A 41 -8.83 0.33 -6.08
C GLN A 41 -8.13 -0.52 -5.02
N VAL A 42 -8.06 0.00 -3.79
CA VAL A 42 -7.55 -0.71 -2.62
C VAL A 42 -8.58 -0.57 -1.50
N GLY A 43 -9.24 -1.68 -1.18
CA GLY A 43 -10.39 -1.66 -0.29
C GLY A 43 -11.50 -0.75 -0.81
N PRO A 44 -12.05 0.14 0.03
CA PRO A 44 -13.13 1.05 -0.36
C PRO A 44 -12.64 2.30 -1.09
N VAL A 45 -11.33 2.48 -1.30
CA VAL A 45 -10.77 3.71 -1.87
C VAL A 45 -10.18 3.46 -3.25
N ARG A 46 -10.51 4.35 -4.18
CA ARG A 46 -9.86 4.44 -5.49
C ARG A 46 -8.77 5.49 -5.43
N TYR A 47 -7.57 5.09 -5.83
CA TYR A 47 -6.38 5.94 -5.88
C TYR A 47 -5.94 6.18 -7.32
N ILE A 48 -5.39 7.36 -7.58
CA ILE A 48 -4.57 7.68 -8.75
C ILE A 48 -3.28 8.27 -8.19
N VAL A 49 -2.14 7.68 -8.53
CA VAL A 49 -0.83 8.13 -8.04
C VAL A 49 0.05 8.51 -9.22
N GLU A 50 0.67 9.68 -9.11
CA GLU A 50 1.55 10.26 -10.13
C GLU A 50 2.88 10.64 -9.51
N TYR A 51 3.95 10.53 -10.29
CA TYR A 51 5.25 11.11 -9.92
C TYR A 51 5.16 12.64 -9.96
N ASP A 52 5.56 13.31 -8.89
CA ASP A 52 5.48 14.77 -8.73
C ASP A 52 6.87 15.43 -8.60
N GLY A 53 7.91 14.74 -9.04
CA GLY A 53 9.29 15.25 -9.06
C GLY A 53 10.12 14.88 -7.83
N THR A 54 11.26 15.54 -7.73
CA THR A 54 12.22 15.41 -6.61
C THR A 54 12.50 16.75 -5.98
N HIS A 55 12.94 16.75 -4.71
CA HIS A 55 13.42 17.95 -4.02
C HIS A 55 14.48 17.60 -2.97
N GLU A 56 15.27 18.60 -2.57
CA GLU A 56 16.37 18.47 -1.61
C GLU A 56 15.93 18.74 -0.15
N GLY A 57 14.60 18.84 0.09
CA GLY A 57 14.07 19.18 1.40
C GLY A 57 14.04 20.68 1.66
N ASP A 58 14.07 21.05 2.94
CA ASP A 58 14.09 22.42 3.44
C ASP A 58 15.15 22.58 4.55
N GLU A 59 15.16 23.74 5.25
CA GLU A 59 16.14 24.05 6.30
C GLU A 59 16.03 23.10 7.50
N ASP A 60 14.85 22.54 7.77
CA ASP A 60 14.59 21.70 8.93
C ASP A 60 14.67 20.19 8.59
N THR A 61 14.43 19.83 7.34
CA THR A 61 14.38 18.42 6.89
C THR A 61 15.13 18.21 5.59
N VAL A 62 16.36 17.71 5.70
CA VAL A 62 17.27 17.41 4.58
C VAL A 62 17.31 15.89 4.38
N PRO A 63 17.17 15.36 3.13
CA PRO A 63 17.27 13.94 2.86
C PRO A 63 18.70 13.42 2.99
N GLU A 64 18.89 12.13 3.26
CA GLU A 64 20.19 11.45 3.12
C GLU A 64 20.57 11.29 1.65
N ASN A 65 19.57 11.17 0.75
CA ASN A 65 19.73 11.00 -0.68
C ASN A 65 19.02 12.14 -1.43
N ILE A 66 17.77 11.89 -1.84
CA ILE A 66 16.87 12.87 -2.43
C ILE A 66 15.42 12.51 -2.10
N PHE A 67 14.57 13.49 -1.87
CA PHE A 67 13.14 13.23 -1.73
C PHE A 67 12.49 13.03 -3.09
N VAL A 68 11.85 11.89 -3.26
CA VAL A 68 10.95 11.58 -4.38
C VAL A 68 9.53 11.88 -3.91
N LYS A 69 8.86 12.80 -4.57
CA LYS A 69 7.51 13.23 -4.26
C LYS A 69 6.51 12.54 -5.17
N ILE A 70 5.41 12.07 -4.61
CA ILE A 70 4.26 11.57 -5.36
C ILE A 70 3.02 12.39 -5.02
N ARG A 71 2.13 12.50 -6.01
CA ARG A 71 0.80 13.07 -5.86
C ARG A 71 -0.23 11.96 -5.83
N ILE A 72 -1.14 12.04 -4.88
CA ILE A 72 -2.16 11.03 -4.61
C ILE A 72 -3.52 11.69 -4.73
N LYS A 73 -4.34 11.23 -5.67
CA LYS A 73 -5.78 11.54 -5.70
C LYS A 73 -6.51 10.33 -5.14
N ALA A 74 -7.36 10.54 -4.16
CA ALA A 74 -8.10 9.48 -3.48
C ALA A 74 -9.60 9.79 -3.48
N THR A 75 -10.42 8.79 -3.83
CA THR A 75 -11.87 8.87 -3.78
C THR A 75 -12.40 7.72 -2.95
N ASN A 76 -13.10 8.01 -1.87
CA ASN A 76 -13.80 7.01 -1.07
C ASN A 76 -15.06 6.57 -1.81
N LEU A 77 -15.14 5.28 -2.14
CA LEU A 77 -16.27 4.67 -2.85
C LEU A 77 -17.33 4.06 -1.92
N SER A 78 -17.11 4.10 -0.61
CA SER A 78 -18.08 3.62 0.39
C SER A 78 -19.06 4.71 0.80
N ASP A 79 -20.10 4.31 1.52
CA ASP A 79 -21.14 5.22 2.06
C ASP A 79 -20.75 5.83 3.42
N GLU A 80 -19.62 5.42 4.00
CA GLU A 80 -19.13 5.88 5.29
C GLU A 80 -17.75 6.55 5.13
N ASP A 81 -17.41 7.44 6.07
CA ASP A 81 -16.08 8.03 6.12
C ASP A 81 -15.01 6.94 6.29
N THR A 82 -13.93 7.04 5.54
CA THR A 82 -12.78 6.16 5.71
C THR A 82 -11.50 6.96 5.96
N ARG A 83 -10.51 6.29 6.56
CA ARG A 83 -9.25 6.94 6.92
C ARG A 83 -8.19 6.65 5.87
N MET A 84 -7.45 7.69 5.49
CA MET A 84 -6.23 7.61 4.68
C MET A 84 -5.06 8.15 5.50
N SER A 85 -3.89 7.53 5.37
CA SER A 85 -2.68 7.91 6.10
C SER A 85 -1.45 7.76 5.20
N GLY A 86 -0.47 8.63 5.35
CA GLY A 86 0.80 8.54 4.62
C GLY A 86 1.48 7.18 4.74
N GLY A 87 1.40 6.54 5.90
CA GLY A 87 1.97 5.21 6.16
C GLY A 87 1.34 4.04 5.38
N GLN A 88 0.27 4.28 4.61
CA GLN A 88 -0.28 3.31 3.67
C GLN A 88 0.59 3.14 2.43
N PHE A 89 1.34 4.17 2.08
CA PHE A 89 2.17 4.23 0.88
C PHE A 89 3.60 3.85 1.20
N TYR A 90 4.27 3.17 0.30
CA TYR A 90 5.70 2.86 0.36
C TYR A 90 6.25 2.78 -1.04
N ILE A 91 7.46 3.29 -1.23
CA ILE A 91 8.17 3.15 -2.50
C ILE A 91 8.98 1.86 -2.49
N VAL A 92 9.07 1.21 -3.65
CA VAL A 92 9.79 -0.06 -3.85
C VAL A 92 10.81 0.12 -4.96
N ASP A 93 12.07 -0.21 -4.66
CA ASP A 93 13.16 -0.17 -5.63
C ASP A 93 13.24 -1.44 -6.50
N GLU A 94 14.20 -1.49 -7.41
CA GLU A 94 14.47 -2.62 -8.31
C GLU A 94 14.84 -3.93 -7.59
N ASN A 95 15.20 -3.88 -6.30
CA ASN A 95 15.55 -5.03 -5.46
C ASN A 95 14.42 -5.44 -4.52
N ASP A 96 13.19 -4.96 -4.76
CA ASP A 96 12.02 -5.16 -3.92
C ASP A 96 12.16 -4.61 -2.48
N LYS A 97 13.10 -3.69 -2.24
CA LYS A 97 13.24 -3.00 -0.97
C LYS A 97 12.13 -1.97 -0.80
N LYS A 98 11.39 -2.10 0.29
CA LYS A 98 10.29 -1.20 0.66
C LYS A 98 10.81 -0.09 1.56
N ILE A 99 10.55 1.15 1.17
CA ILE A 99 10.97 2.36 1.89
C ILE A 99 9.70 3.14 2.27
N GLN A 100 9.61 3.51 3.56
CA GLN A 100 8.46 4.23 4.10
C GLN A 100 8.57 5.73 3.76
N PRO A 101 7.45 6.47 3.75
CA PRO A 101 7.47 7.90 3.53
C PRO A 101 8.18 8.63 4.68
N VAL A 102 8.76 9.76 4.34
CA VAL A 102 9.27 10.73 5.30
C VAL A 102 8.19 11.76 5.56
N TYR A 103 7.94 12.01 6.84
CA TYR A 103 7.00 13.03 7.27
C TYR A 103 7.76 14.32 7.58
N GLY A 104 7.32 15.41 7.00
CA GLY A 104 7.81 16.75 7.21
C GLY A 104 6.67 17.74 6.97
N ASP A 105 6.95 18.99 7.15
CA ASP A 105 6.01 20.10 6.90
C ASP A 105 6.42 20.80 5.59
N PHE A 106 6.52 20.01 4.50
CA PHE A 106 6.99 20.48 3.20
C PHE A 106 5.92 21.25 2.42
N SER A 107 4.65 20.97 2.69
CA SER A 107 3.51 21.67 2.07
C SER A 107 2.21 21.42 2.82
N ASP A 108 1.22 22.29 2.63
CA ASP A 108 -0.15 22.13 3.16
C ASP A 108 -0.87 20.88 2.60
N GLU A 109 -0.33 20.28 1.52
CA GLU A 109 -0.87 19.08 0.88
C GLU A 109 -0.22 17.79 1.40
N ASP A 110 0.69 17.85 2.37
CA ASP A 110 1.38 16.67 2.88
C ASP A 110 0.41 15.74 3.63
N LEU A 111 0.39 14.49 3.19
CA LEU A 111 -0.47 13.47 3.77
C LEU A 111 0.11 12.94 5.08
N LEU A 112 -0.46 13.36 6.19
CA LEU A 112 -0.23 12.75 7.49
C LEU A 112 -1.31 11.72 7.80
N ASP A 113 -2.53 12.21 8.02
CA ASP A 113 -3.70 11.43 8.38
C ASP A 113 -4.97 12.23 8.06
N TYR A 114 -5.86 11.61 7.26
CA TYR A 114 -7.02 12.31 6.75
C TYR A 114 -8.25 11.40 6.66
N TYR A 115 -9.43 11.96 6.91
CA TYR A 115 -10.71 11.28 6.70
C TYR A 115 -11.27 11.64 5.34
N LEU A 116 -11.48 10.62 4.51
CA LEU A 116 -12.11 10.74 3.19
C LEU A 116 -13.63 10.61 3.35
N GLU A 117 -14.34 11.68 3.04
CA GLU A 117 -15.80 11.67 2.97
C GLU A 117 -16.28 10.79 1.79
N PRO A 118 -17.49 10.17 1.89
CA PRO A 118 -18.06 9.38 0.81
C PRO A 118 -18.14 10.14 -0.51
N ASN A 119 -17.69 9.50 -1.60
CA ASN A 119 -17.76 9.98 -2.97
C ASN A 119 -17.08 11.35 -3.22
N LYS A 120 -16.19 11.78 -2.33
CA LYS A 120 -15.44 13.02 -2.47
C LYS A 120 -14.00 12.69 -2.85
N GLU A 121 -13.49 13.35 -3.91
CA GLU A 121 -12.09 13.29 -4.28
C GLU A 121 -11.28 14.27 -3.44
N SER A 122 -10.11 13.83 -2.99
CA SER A 122 -9.12 14.64 -2.27
C SER A 122 -7.74 14.39 -2.84
N THR A 123 -6.91 15.44 -2.88
CA THR A 123 -5.54 15.37 -3.42
C THR A 123 -4.53 15.65 -2.32
N TRP A 124 -3.50 14.83 -2.25
CA TRP A 124 -2.44 14.89 -1.25
C TRP A 124 -1.10 14.56 -1.87
N THR A 125 -0.01 14.90 -1.16
CA THR A 125 1.35 14.54 -1.52
C THR A 125 2.02 13.75 -0.41
N THR A 126 2.99 12.93 -0.75
CA THR A 126 3.94 12.33 0.20
C THR A 126 5.29 12.12 -0.47
N GLN A 127 6.35 11.98 0.32
CA GLN A 127 7.70 11.87 -0.19
C GLN A 127 8.50 10.75 0.48
N PHE A 128 9.53 10.29 -0.24
CA PHE A 128 10.40 9.19 0.17
C PHE A 128 11.86 9.58 -0.02
N ASP A 129 12.68 9.39 0.99
CA ASP A 129 14.14 9.57 0.87
C ASP A 129 14.77 8.32 0.27
N VAL A 130 15.18 8.40 -0.98
CA VAL A 130 15.70 7.26 -1.73
C VAL A 130 16.89 7.68 -2.63
N PRO A 131 17.85 6.78 -2.93
CA PRO A 131 18.89 7.01 -3.92
C PRO A 131 18.30 6.92 -5.34
N PHE A 132 17.51 7.92 -5.70
CA PHE A 132 16.69 7.95 -6.88
C PHE A 132 17.50 8.03 -8.16
N ASP A 133 17.16 7.19 -9.13
CA ASP A 133 17.71 7.15 -10.47
C ASP A 133 16.54 6.94 -11.44
N GLU A 134 16.29 7.90 -12.31
CA GLU A 134 15.17 7.85 -13.28
C GLU A 134 15.28 6.70 -14.28
N SER A 135 16.49 6.12 -14.46
CA SER A 135 16.67 4.95 -15.35
C SER A 135 16.26 3.62 -14.72
N LYS A 136 16.04 3.60 -13.40
CA LYS A 136 15.71 2.41 -12.63
C LYS A 136 14.21 2.23 -12.47
N GLN A 137 13.83 1.00 -12.10
CA GLN A 137 12.45 0.67 -11.79
C GLN A 137 12.05 1.18 -10.41
N TRP A 138 10.92 1.90 -10.35
CA TRP A 138 10.32 2.36 -9.12
C TRP A 138 8.82 2.04 -9.10
N LYS A 139 8.34 1.51 -7.98
CA LYS A 139 6.93 1.20 -7.76
C LYS A 139 6.44 1.85 -6.49
N ILE A 140 5.14 2.15 -6.45
CA ILE A 140 4.45 2.54 -5.21
C ILE A 140 3.53 1.41 -4.79
N GLY A 141 3.69 0.94 -3.57
CA GLY A 141 2.76 0.02 -2.94
C GLY A 141 1.78 0.78 -2.04
N ILE A 142 0.50 0.38 -2.10
CA ILE A 142 -0.59 0.95 -1.30
C ILE A 142 -1.20 -0.16 -0.47
N LYS A 143 -1.19 0.02 0.86
CA LYS A 143 -1.87 -0.89 1.81
C LYS A 143 -3.18 -0.27 2.29
N PRO A 144 -4.22 -1.06 2.58
CA PRO A 144 -5.39 -0.54 3.26
C PRO A 144 -5.05 -0.15 4.70
N THR A 145 -5.74 0.81 5.27
CA THR A 145 -5.73 1.04 6.71
C THR A 145 -6.53 -0.06 7.43
N LYS A 146 -6.35 -0.19 8.74
CA LYS A 146 -7.15 -1.13 9.55
C LYS A 146 -8.65 -0.84 9.48
N VAL A 147 -9.02 0.43 9.36
CA VAL A 147 -10.43 0.86 9.24
C VAL A 147 -11.04 0.41 7.92
N GLN A 148 -10.26 0.34 6.85
CA GLN A 148 -10.70 -0.08 5.52
C GLN A 148 -11.00 -1.59 5.43
N SER A 149 -10.58 -2.39 6.41
CA SER A 149 -10.90 -3.82 6.57
C SER A 149 -10.73 -4.66 5.29
N SER A 150 -9.67 -4.38 4.51
CA SER A 150 -9.35 -5.06 3.25
C SER A 150 -7.97 -5.73 3.32
N LEU A 151 -7.78 -6.75 2.48
CA LEU A 151 -6.48 -7.40 2.23
C LEU A 151 -5.88 -7.02 0.87
N ASP A 152 -6.55 -6.11 0.13
CA ASP A 152 -6.09 -5.67 -1.18
C ASP A 152 -4.82 -4.83 -1.04
N ILE A 153 -3.87 -5.06 -1.93
CA ILE A 153 -2.65 -4.27 -2.04
C ILE A 153 -2.56 -3.74 -3.46
N GLY A 154 -2.51 -2.41 -3.59
CA GLY A 154 -2.24 -1.76 -4.86
C GLY A 154 -0.74 -1.68 -5.12
N VAL A 155 -0.33 -1.93 -6.36
CA VAL A 155 1.04 -1.73 -6.83
C VAL A 155 0.99 -0.89 -8.10
N ILE A 156 1.58 0.29 -8.04
CA ILE A 156 1.62 1.22 -9.18
C ILE A 156 3.04 1.27 -9.71
N CYS A 157 3.20 1.04 -11.00
CA CYS A 157 4.45 1.34 -11.69
C CYS A 157 4.64 2.85 -11.76
N LEU A 158 5.62 3.38 -11.03
CA LEU A 158 5.91 4.80 -11.04
C LEU A 158 6.83 5.16 -12.20
N LEU A 159 7.89 4.36 -12.42
CA LEU A 159 8.87 4.52 -13.50
C LEU A 159 9.44 3.15 -13.92
N ASN A 160 9.56 2.94 -15.24
CA ASN A 160 10.33 1.85 -15.88
C ASN A 160 9.97 0.42 -15.44
N CYS A 161 8.73 0.12 -15.09
CA CYS A 161 8.32 -1.25 -14.84
C CYS A 161 7.98 -1.96 -16.14
#